data_580df865b8f703a53caf77c1571669ab
#
_entry.id   580df865b8f703a53caf77c1571669ab
#
_cell.length_a   1.000
_cell.length_b   1.000
_cell.length_c   1.000
_cell.angle_alpha   90.00
_cell.angle_beta   90.00
_cell.angle_gamma   90.00
#
_symmetry.space_group_name_H-M   'P 1'
#
loop_
_entity.id
_entity.type
_entity.pdbx_description
1 polymer ?
#
loop_
_entity_poly.entity_id
_entity_poly.type
_entity_poly.pdbx_seq_one_letter_code
_entity_poly.pdbx_strand_id
1 'polypeptide(L)'
;MKKTKELKKLLAVVFAGAIAVTAFAGCGESGSSSDSSSKDSSTSGELMSNEEIIKKAAADGKVGNWGLGNEYEILALLQKYDLPTKYLSEDFTMDGFDQDDITLASAMTFNELGLVKNDYDGGYKYGDTVGTIDMNDEGVAMLEDNIFCTKEFAKKNPNTVKAFLYASMKGWA
;
A
#
# COMPACT_ATOMS: atom_id res chain seq x y z
N MET A 1 -24.39 18.65 14.17
CA MET A 1 -23.11 19.27 13.81
C MET A 1 -22.06 18.16 13.76
N LYS A 2 -21.82 17.59 12.58
CA LYS A 2 -20.76 16.57 12.39
C LYS A 2 -19.43 17.31 12.29
N LYS A 3 -18.53 17.11 13.25
CA LYS A 3 -17.13 17.53 13.14
C LYS A 3 -16.47 16.67 12.05
N THR A 4 -16.11 17.30 10.95
CA THR A 4 -15.24 16.73 9.93
C THR A 4 -13.89 16.39 10.57
N LYS A 5 -13.66 15.12 10.84
CA LYS A 5 -12.32 14.64 11.18
C LYS A 5 -11.55 14.51 9.87
N GLU A 6 -10.83 15.55 9.50
CA GLU A 6 -9.80 15.49 8.48
C GLU A 6 -8.57 14.75 9.03
N LEU A 7 -8.68 13.45 9.16
CA LEU A 7 -7.52 12.61 9.41
C LEU A 7 -7.26 11.80 8.14
N LYS A 8 -6.19 12.12 7.43
CA LYS A 8 -5.75 11.32 6.27
C LYS A 8 -5.36 9.94 6.79
N LYS A 9 -6.07 8.92 6.36
CA LYS A 9 -5.74 7.52 6.63
C LYS A 9 -4.69 7.03 5.65
N LEU A 10 -3.78 6.21 6.09
CA LEU A 10 -2.73 5.64 5.28
C LEU A 10 -2.90 4.14 5.18
N LEU A 11 -2.78 3.64 3.96
CA LEU A 11 -2.88 2.23 3.63
C LEU A 11 -1.51 1.74 3.13
N ALA A 12 -0.99 0.67 3.71
CA ALA A 12 0.18 0.00 3.18
C ALA A 12 -0.23 -0.93 2.02
N VAL A 13 0.38 -0.76 0.87
CA VAL A 13 0.07 -1.53 -0.33
C VAL A 13 1.17 -2.53 -0.60
N VAL A 14 0.80 -3.79 -0.66
CA VAL A 14 1.69 -4.89 -1.07
C VAL A 14 1.58 -5.07 -2.58
N PHE A 15 2.68 -4.89 -3.29
CA PHE A 15 2.73 -4.98 -4.74
C PHE A 15 3.43 -6.27 -5.18
N ALA A 16 2.71 -7.17 -5.82
CA ALA A 16 3.31 -8.20 -6.66
C ALA A 16 3.40 -7.68 -8.11
N GLY A 17 4.59 -7.29 -8.48
CA GLY A 17 5.13 -6.73 -9.68
C GLY A 17 4.35 -6.58 -10.98
N ALA A 18 4.38 -5.37 -11.54
CA ALA A 18 4.61 -5.16 -12.97
C ALA A 18 5.23 -3.76 -13.16
N ILE A 19 6.40 -3.73 -13.77
CA ILE A 19 7.16 -2.52 -14.11
C ILE A 19 6.45 -1.79 -15.24
N ALA A 20 6.03 -0.56 -15.02
CA ALA A 20 5.80 0.40 -16.07
C ALA A 20 6.57 1.68 -15.76
N VAL A 21 7.71 1.84 -16.42
CA VAL A 21 8.50 3.07 -16.40
C VAL A 21 7.83 4.08 -17.32
N THR A 22 7.35 5.19 -16.78
CA THR A 22 7.12 6.38 -17.59
C THR A 22 7.95 7.52 -17.03
N ALA A 23 9.05 7.80 -17.74
CA ALA A 23 9.86 8.99 -17.54
C ALA A 23 9.08 10.22 -18.01
N PHE A 24 8.93 11.21 -17.15
CA PHE A 24 8.62 12.57 -17.59
C PHE A 24 9.80 13.48 -17.25
N ALA A 25 10.49 13.89 -18.31
CA ALA A 25 11.46 14.96 -18.26
C ALA A 25 10.74 16.29 -18.46
N GLY A 26 10.98 17.23 -17.57
CA GLY A 26 10.54 18.61 -17.71
C GLY A 26 11.59 19.56 -17.17
N CYS A 27 12.36 20.18 -18.08
CA CYS A 27 13.30 21.27 -17.84
C CYS A 27 12.60 22.60 -17.57
N GLY A 28 13.33 23.51 -16.88
CA GLY A 28 13.11 24.95 -16.86
C GLY A 28 13.50 25.57 -15.52
N GLU A 29 14.57 26.06 -15.41
CA GLU A 29 15.38 27.27 -15.54
C GLU A 29 15.08 28.39 -14.52
N SER A 30 16.16 28.80 -13.93
CA SER A 30 16.50 29.79 -12.93
C SER A 30 15.84 31.17 -13.03
N GLY A 31 15.69 31.85 -11.88
CA GLY A 31 15.45 33.28 -11.77
C GLY A 31 15.39 33.77 -10.33
N SER A 32 16.33 34.61 -10.00
CA SER A 32 16.76 35.19 -8.72
C SER A 32 15.79 36.25 -8.11
N SER A 33 15.82 36.26 -6.77
CA SER A 33 15.72 37.43 -5.83
C SER A 33 14.44 38.25 -5.74
N SER A 34 13.84 38.36 -4.60
CA SER A 34 13.97 39.40 -3.53
C SER A 34 12.72 39.45 -2.66
N ASP A 35 12.97 39.33 -1.41
CA ASP A 35 12.40 39.91 -0.21
C ASP A 35 11.06 40.66 -0.31
N SER A 36 10.05 40.14 0.43
CA SER A 36 9.22 40.99 1.31
C SER A 36 8.30 40.12 2.19
N SER A 37 8.47 40.35 3.48
CA SER A 37 7.70 39.78 4.57
C SER A 37 6.20 40.09 4.45
N SER A 38 5.40 39.06 4.45
CA SER A 38 4.05 39.11 5.02
C SER A 38 3.78 37.75 5.71
N LYS A 39 3.62 37.83 7.03
CA LYS A 39 3.12 36.77 7.87
C LYS A 39 1.70 36.47 7.45
N ASP A 40 1.53 35.43 6.64
CA ASP A 40 0.27 34.76 6.51
C ASP A 40 0.41 33.38 7.14
N SER A 41 -0.25 33.24 8.28
CA SER A 41 -0.32 31.98 9.04
C SER A 41 -1.27 31.05 8.34
N SER A 42 -0.86 30.51 7.20
CA SER A 42 -1.43 29.32 6.63
C SER A 42 -0.62 28.15 7.13
N THR A 43 -1.15 27.44 8.10
CA THR A 43 -0.68 26.13 8.52
C THR A 43 -0.88 25.17 7.34
N SER A 44 0.06 25.18 6.39
CA SER A 44 0.26 24.08 5.46
C SER A 44 0.79 22.94 6.31
N GLY A 45 -0.10 22.06 6.77
CA GLY A 45 0.32 20.84 7.44
C GLY A 45 1.24 20.09 6.48
N GLU A 46 2.53 20.09 6.78
CA GLU A 46 3.52 19.28 6.08
C GLU A 46 3.05 17.84 6.12
N LEU A 47 2.96 17.21 4.97
CA LEU A 47 2.53 15.82 4.89
C LEU A 47 3.61 14.98 5.56
N MET A 48 3.21 14.15 6.53
CA MET A 48 4.12 13.21 7.18
C MET A 48 4.78 12.31 6.14
N SER A 49 6.06 12.04 6.32
CA SER A 49 6.80 11.05 5.52
C SER A 49 6.28 9.64 5.80
N ASN A 50 6.55 8.69 4.90
CA ASN A 50 6.21 7.27 5.10
C ASN A 50 6.77 6.74 6.43
N GLU A 51 8.04 7.07 6.72
CA GLU A 51 8.70 6.67 7.97
C GLU A 51 7.96 7.17 9.21
N GLU A 52 7.58 8.45 9.24
CA GLU A 52 6.85 9.03 10.37
C GLU A 52 5.49 8.37 10.58
N ILE A 53 4.80 8.06 9.49
CA ILE A 53 3.50 7.39 9.54
C ILE A 53 3.64 5.96 10.06
N ILE A 54 4.63 5.21 9.55
CA ILE A 54 4.92 3.84 10.00
C ILE A 54 5.27 3.84 11.49
N LYS A 55 6.15 4.74 11.93
CA LYS A 55 6.54 4.88 13.34
C LYS A 55 5.36 5.22 14.23
N LYS A 56 4.50 6.13 13.78
CA LYS A 56 3.31 6.51 14.53
C LYS A 56 2.31 5.35 14.63
N ALA A 57 2.01 4.67 13.54
CA ALA A 57 1.09 3.52 13.55
C ALA A 57 1.61 2.39 14.45
N ALA A 58 2.92 2.11 14.43
CA ALA A 58 3.54 1.11 15.29
C ALA A 58 3.50 1.52 16.77
N ALA A 59 3.76 2.80 17.10
CA ALA A 59 3.69 3.33 18.45
C ALA A 59 2.27 3.28 19.03
N ASP A 60 1.27 3.55 18.18
CA ASP A 60 -0.15 3.48 18.55
C ASP A 60 -0.68 2.03 18.60
N GLY A 61 0.12 1.04 18.16
CA GLY A 61 -0.28 -0.37 18.07
C GLY A 61 -1.35 -0.63 17.01
N LYS A 62 -1.40 0.20 15.95
CA LYS A 62 -2.44 0.22 14.92
C LYS A 62 -1.94 -0.20 13.54
N VAL A 63 -1.00 -1.13 13.51
CA VAL A 63 -0.54 -1.80 12.27
C VAL A 63 -1.36 -3.06 12.08
N GLY A 64 -1.95 -3.25 10.92
CA GLY A 64 -2.80 -4.38 10.58
C GLY A 64 -2.19 -5.27 9.51
N ASN A 65 -2.45 -6.58 9.61
CA ASN A 65 -2.14 -7.58 8.60
C ASN A 65 -3.00 -8.83 8.82
N TRP A 66 -3.27 -9.58 7.75
CA TRP A 66 -4.06 -10.82 7.85
C TRP A 66 -3.32 -11.94 8.57
N GLY A 67 -1.98 -11.93 8.59
CA GLY A 67 -1.19 -13.09 9.00
C GLY A 67 -1.28 -14.21 7.96
N LEU A 68 -1.36 -15.44 8.40
CA LEU A 68 -1.55 -16.64 7.56
C LEU A 68 -0.43 -16.88 6.52
N GLY A 69 0.77 -16.35 6.78
CA GLY A 69 1.92 -16.43 5.87
C GLY A 69 2.09 -15.21 4.97
N ASN A 70 1.27 -14.18 5.14
CA ASN A 70 1.31 -12.91 4.40
C ASN A 70 1.93 -11.76 5.22
N GLU A 71 2.39 -12.04 6.41
CA GLU A 71 2.90 -11.02 7.35
C GLU A 71 4.36 -10.63 7.10
N TYR A 72 5.08 -11.33 6.25
CA TYR A 72 6.55 -11.17 6.17
C TYR A 72 6.99 -9.80 5.67
N GLU A 73 6.26 -9.18 4.76
CA GLU A 73 6.59 -7.84 4.25
C GLU A 73 6.36 -6.76 5.31
N ILE A 74 5.23 -6.80 6.01
CA ILE A 74 4.98 -5.84 7.09
C ILE A 74 5.96 -6.01 8.26
N LEU A 75 6.34 -7.24 8.59
CA LEU A 75 7.35 -7.50 9.60
C LEU A 75 8.73 -6.98 9.17
N ALA A 76 9.11 -7.17 7.90
CA ALA A 76 10.33 -6.62 7.33
C ALA A 76 10.32 -5.09 7.31
N LEU A 77 9.18 -4.47 7.00
CA LEU A 77 9.01 -3.02 7.04
C LEU A 77 9.20 -2.48 8.46
N LEU A 78 8.57 -3.08 9.44
CA LEU A 78 8.73 -2.68 10.84
C LEU A 78 10.17 -2.85 11.31
N GLN A 79 10.83 -3.96 10.95
CA GLN A 79 12.23 -4.20 11.28
C GLN A 79 13.18 -3.21 10.61
N LYS A 80 12.92 -2.80 9.37
CA LYS A 80 13.71 -1.78 8.66
C LYS A 80 13.80 -0.47 9.45
N TYR A 81 12.76 -0.12 10.17
CA TYR A 81 12.66 1.10 10.98
C TYR A 81 12.92 0.86 12.48
N ASP A 82 13.50 -0.27 12.85
CA ASP A 82 13.79 -0.66 14.25
C ASP A 82 12.55 -0.64 15.16
N LEU A 83 11.39 -1.02 14.63
CA LEU A 83 10.11 -1.01 15.33
C LEU A 83 9.73 -2.41 15.82
N PRO A 84 8.90 -2.51 16.88
CA PRO A 84 8.37 -3.80 17.30
C PRO A 84 7.62 -4.49 16.18
N THR A 85 7.99 -5.74 15.87
CA THR A 85 7.35 -6.57 14.84
C THR A 85 6.02 -7.14 15.32
N LYS A 86 5.04 -6.25 15.52
CA LYS A 86 3.69 -6.59 16.01
C LYS A 86 2.65 -5.98 15.08
N TYR A 87 1.58 -6.71 14.86
CA TYR A 87 0.44 -6.25 14.11
C TYR A 87 -0.86 -6.75 14.74
N LEU A 88 -1.96 -6.08 14.43
CA LEU A 88 -3.32 -6.52 14.70
C LEU A 88 -3.78 -7.43 13.55
N SER A 89 -4.56 -8.43 13.86
CA SER A 89 -5.16 -9.27 12.83
C SER A 89 -6.23 -8.48 12.09
N GLU A 90 -6.10 -8.39 10.79
CA GLU A 90 -7.15 -7.95 9.87
C GLU A 90 -8.01 -9.13 9.46
N ASP A 91 -9.27 -8.87 9.21
CA ASP A 91 -10.12 -9.77 8.45
C ASP A 91 -10.08 -9.42 6.94
N PHE A 92 -10.96 -10.03 6.15
CA PHE A 92 -11.04 -9.77 4.70
C PHE A 92 -11.89 -8.55 4.35
N THR A 93 -12.25 -7.74 5.35
CA THR A 93 -12.88 -6.44 5.18
C THR A 93 -11.88 -5.34 5.51
N MET A 94 -12.23 -4.10 5.24
CA MET A 94 -11.43 -2.94 5.66
C MET A 94 -12.09 -2.18 6.80
N ASP A 95 -12.99 -2.86 7.54
CA ASP A 95 -13.74 -2.24 8.64
C ASP A 95 -12.82 -1.75 9.76
N GLY A 96 -11.78 -2.49 10.13
CA GLY A 96 -10.81 -2.05 11.12
C GLY A 96 -10.08 -0.77 10.72
N PHE A 97 -9.80 -0.60 9.43
CA PHE A 97 -9.25 0.63 8.89
C PHE A 97 -10.29 1.76 8.88
N ASP A 98 -11.52 1.48 8.49
CA ASP A 98 -12.61 2.46 8.44
C ASP A 98 -13.01 2.97 9.84
N GLN A 99 -12.97 2.10 10.84
CA GLN A 99 -13.32 2.41 12.23
C GLN A 99 -12.18 3.00 13.06
N ASP A 100 -11.01 3.26 12.45
CA ASP A 100 -9.80 3.77 13.11
C ASP A 100 -9.14 2.79 14.12
N ASP A 101 -9.48 1.51 14.09
CA ASP A 101 -8.79 0.49 14.88
C ASP A 101 -7.41 0.18 14.31
N ILE A 102 -7.29 0.23 12.99
CA ILE A 102 -6.04 0.10 12.23
C ILE A 102 -5.79 1.40 11.46
N THR A 103 -4.59 1.94 11.58
CA THR A 103 -4.18 3.16 10.86
C THR A 103 -3.31 2.84 9.65
N LEU A 104 -2.47 1.81 9.77
CA LEU A 104 -1.61 1.27 8.71
C LEU A 104 -2.09 -0.15 8.43
N ALA A 105 -2.88 -0.32 7.39
CA ALA A 105 -3.48 -1.58 7.00
C ALA A 105 -2.75 -2.22 5.82
N SER A 106 -2.59 -3.53 5.84
CA SER A 106 -2.14 -4.29 4.68
C SER A 106 -3.26 -4.36 3.64
N ALA A 107 -2.90 -4.20 2.37
CA ALA A 107 -3.88 -4.21 1.28
C ALA A 107 -3.23 -4.68 -0.02
N MET A 108 -3.90 -5.59 -0.71
CA MET A 108 -3.55 -5.95 -2.08
C MET A 108 -4.04 -4.88 -3.05
N THR A 109 -3.21 -4.52 -4.02
CA THR A 109 -3.57 -3.50 -5.02
C THR A 109 -4.77 -3.87 -5.86
N PHE A 110 -4.95 -5.15 -6.10
CA PHE A 110 -6.03 -5.70 -6.92
C PHE A 110 -7.32 -5.97 -6.14
N ASN A 111 -7.34 -5.80 -4.82
CA ASN A 111 -8.50 -6.08 -3.97
C ASN A 111 -8.75 -4.94 -2.96
N GLU A 112 -8.18 -5.00 -1.76
CA GLU A 112 -8.51 -4.10 -0.65
C GLU A 112 -8.25 -2.64 -0.97
N LEU A 113 -7.20 -2.31 -1.70
CA LEU A 113 -6.93 -0.93 -2.11
C LEU A 113 -8.06 -0.37 -2.99
N GLY A 114 -8.55 -1.19 -3.93
CA GLY A 114 -9.70 -0.84 -4.76
C GLY A 114 -10.96 -0.68 -3.92
N LEU A 115 -11.19 -1.57 -2.97
CA LEU A 115 -12.34 -1.52 -2.06
C LEU A 115 -12.33 -0.24 -1.20
N VAL A 116 -11.17 0.15 -0.67
CA VAL A 116 -11.04 1.36 0.14
C VAL A 116 -11.26 2.63 -0.68
N LYS A 117 -10.68 2.70 -1.88
CA LYS A 117 -10.75 3.91 -2.72
C LYS A 117 -12.08 4.11 -3.42
N ASN A 118 -12.76 3.04 -3.81
CA ASN A 118 -13.91 3.10 -4.67
C ASN A 118 -15.19 3.54 -3.97
N ASP A 119 -16.07 4.20 -4.74
CA ASP A 119 -17.37 4.74 -4.31
C ASP A 119 -18.55 3.86 -4.74
N TYR A 120 -18.31 2.64 -5.23
CA TYR A 120 -19.37 1.68 -5.55
C TYR A 120 -20.05 1.16 -4.27
N ASP A 121 -21.20 0.50 -4.45
CA ASP A 121 -21.94 -0.09 -3.33
C ASP A 121 -21.10 -1.16 -2.63
N GLY A 122 -20.88 -0.98 -1.32
CA GLY A 122 -19.96 -1.79 -0.53
C GLY A 122 -18.51 -1.26 -0.46
N GLY A 123 -18.14 -0.21 -1.20
CA GLY A 123 -16.85 0.46 -1.09
C GLY A 123 -16.82 1.50 0.03
N TYR A 124 -15.62 1.78 0.55
CA TYR A 124 -15.42 2.69 1.69
C TYR A 124 -15.30 4.17 1.30
N LYS A 125 -15.20 4.48 0.02
CA LYS A 125 -15.32 5.85 -0.56
C LYS A 125 -14.25 6.84 -0.14
N TYR A 126 -13.04 6.36 0.17
CA TYR A 126 -11.93 7.24 0.51
C TYR A 126 -11.33 7.97 -0.70
N GLY A 127 -11.44 7.40 -1.91
CA GLY A 127 -10.88 7.99 -3.13
C GLY A 127 -9.39 8.29 -2.97
N ASP A 128 -9.00 9.51 -3.27
CA ASP A 128 -7.60 9.98 -3.18
C ASP A 128 -7.23 10.52 -1.80
N THR A 129 -8.11 10.42 -0.81
CA THR A 129 -7.79 10.84 0.57
C THR A 129 -7.00 9.79 1.34
N VAL A 130 -6.91 8.55 0.82
CA VAL A 130 -6.07 7.50 1.37
C VAL A 130 -4.67 7.57 0.77
N GLY A 131 -3.65 7.59 1.63
CA GLY A 131 -2.26 7.44 1.21
C GLY A 131 -1.88 5.96 1.09
N THR A 132 -0.87 5.67 0.28
CA THR A 132 -0.33 4.32 0.10
C THR A 132 1.17 4.30 0.34
N ILE A 133 1.68 3.22 0.93
CA ILE A 133 3.10 2.92 1.04
C ILE A 133 3.34 1.67 0.21
N ASP A 134 4.14 1.80 -0.85
CA ASP A 134 4.48 0.68 -1.72
C ASP A 134 5.68 -0.09 -1.13
N MET A 135 5.53 -1.40 -0.95
CA MET A 135 6.57 -2.26 -0.37
C MET A 135 7.80 -2.39 -1.28
N ASN A 136 7.64 -2.17 -2.60
CA ASN A 136 8.78 -2.10 -3.52
C ASN A 136 9.61 -0.83 -3.27
N ASP A 137 8.96 0.31 -3.10
CA ASP A 137 9.64 1.58 -2.82
C ASP A 137 10.35 1.53 -1.46
N GLU A 138 9.76 0.82 -0.52
CA GLU A 138 10.37 0.56 0.78
C GLU A 138 11.48 -0.53 0.73
N GLY A 139 11.63 -1.25 -0.36
CA GLY A 139 12.66 -2.27 -0.54
C GLY A 139 12.43 -3.55 0.27
N VAL A 140 11.19 -3.83 0.66
CA VAL A 140 10.81 -5.00 1.46
C VAL A 140 9.80 -5.90 0.76
N ALA A 141 9.44 -5.61 -0.49
CA ALA A 141 8.50 -6.41 -1.27
C ALA A 141 8.99 -7.86 -1.44
N MET A 142 8.10 -8.80 -1.34
CA MET A 142 8.32 -10.23 -1.51
C MET A 142 7.45 -10.80 -2.61
N LEU A 143 7.77 -12.00 -3.08
CA LEU A 143 6.94 -12.70 -4.05
C LEU A 143 5.79 -13.37 -3.30
N GLU A 144 4.58 -13.00 -3.70
CA GLU A 144 3.33 -13.60 -3.26
C GLU A 144 2.61 -14.25 -4.45
N ASP A 145 1.48 -14.89 -4.23
CA ASP A 145 0.58 -15.43 -5.28
C ASP A 145 1.29 -16.22 -6.38
N ASN A 146 2.02 -17.26 -6.00
CA ASN A 146 2.79 -18.06 -6.93
C ASN A 146 1.96 -19.18 -7.57
N ILE A 147 2.12 -19.36 -8.89
CA ILE A 147 1.65 -20.54 -9.59
C ILE A 147 2.74 -21.61 -9.56
N PHE A 148 2.44 -22.76 -8.98
CA PHE A 148 3.40 -23.85 -8.91
C PHE A 148 2.76 -25.22 -9.21
N CYS A 149 3.59 -26.16 -9.64
CA CYS A 149 3.21 -27.56 -9.80
C CYS A 149 4.42 -28.46 -9.55
N THR A 150 4.19 -29.77 -9.42
CA THR A 150 5.29 -30.73 -9.30
C THR A 150 6.07 -30.84 -10.61
N LYS A 151 7.37 -31.15 -10.52
CA LYS A 151 8.21 -31.40 -11.70
C LYS A 151 7.64 -32.56 -12.56
N GLU A 152 7.07 -33.54 -11.92
CA GLU A 152 6.46 -34.71 -12.59
C GLU A 152 5.21 -34.31 -13.39
N PHE A 153 4.32 -33.48 -12.78
CA PHE A 153 3.15 -32.97 -13.48
C PHE A 153 3.55 -32.13 -14.69
N ALA A 154 4.50 -31.20 -14.52
CA ALA A 154 5.00 -30.38 -15.63
C ALA A 154 5.57 -31.19 -16.80
N LYS A 155 6.34 -32.26 -16.50
CA LYS A 155 6.89 -33.18 -17.52
C LYS A 155 5.81 -33.97 -18.25
N LYS A 156 4.80 -34.43 -17.54
CA LYS A 156 3.72 -35.24 -18.13
C LYS A 156 2.69 -34.38 -18.88
N ASN A 157 2.53 -33.12 -18.49
CA ASN A 157 1.46 -32.28 -18.98
C ASN A 157 1.97 -30.86 -19.42
N PRO A 158 2.99 -30.77 -20.28
CA PRO A 158 3.62 -29.49 -20.60
C PRO A 158 2.65 -28.50 -21.28
N ASN A 159 1.74 -29.00 -22.12
CA ASN A 159 0.75 -28.19 -22.79
C ASN A 159 -0.29 -27.61 -21.83
N THR A 160 -0.70 -28.39 -20.82
CA THR A 160 -1.62 -27.92 -19.79
C THR A 160 -0.99 -26.82 -18.95
N VAL A 161 0.27 -26.98 -18.51
CA VAL A 161 1.00 -25.95 -17.76
C VAL A 161 1.13 -24.68 -18.60
N LYS A 162 1.52 -24.79 -19.87
CA LYS A 162 1.61 -23.63 -20.77
C LYS A 162 0.27 -22.93 -20.96
N ALA A 163 -0.80 -23.66 -21.17
CA ALA A 163 -2.14 -23.10 -21.37
C ALA A 163 -2.63 -22.37 -20.11
N PHE A 164 -2.40 -22.97 -18.93
CA PHE A 164 -2.78 -22.37 -17.65
C PHE A 164 -2.02 -21.06 -17.40
N LEU A 165 -0.69 -21.06 -17.55
CA LEU A 165 0.12 -19.85 -17.39
C LEU A 165 -0.30 -18.75 -18.38
N TYR A 166 -0.54 -19.12 -19.65
CA TYR A 166 -0.99 -18.16 -20.65
C TYR A 166 -2.34 -17.54 -20.29
N ALA A 167 -3.30 -18.36 -19.86
CA ALA A 167 -4.62 -17.89 -19.44
C ALA A 167 -4.55 -16.99 -18.21
N SER A 168 -3.73 -17.35 -17.22
CA SER A 168 -3.50 -16.54 -16.02
C SER A 168 -2.90 -15.18 -16.37
N MET A 169 -1.80 -15.16 -17.14
CA MET A 169 -1.18 -13.90 -17.57
C MET A 169 -2.12 -13.02 -18.38
N LYS A 170 -2.98 -13.61 -19.20
CA LYS A 170 -3.99 -12.88 -19.96
C LYS A 170 -5.13 -12.35 -19.09
N GLY A 171 -5.45 -13.03 -18.01
CA GLY A 171 -6.47 -12.58 -17.04
C GLY A 171 -6.03 -11.40 -16.19
N TRP A 172 -4.70 -11.25 -15.99
CA TRP A 172 -4.12 -10.13 -15.25
C TRP A 172 -3.80 -8.89 -16.12
N ALA A 173 -3.76 -9.03 -17.43
CA ALA A 173 -3.46 -7.94 -18.38
C ALA A 173 -4.73 -7.16 -18.75
#